data_210c401a1bd5103617602adf36c02aaf
#
_entry.id   210c401a1bd5103617602adf36c02aaf
#
_cell.length_a   1.000
_cell.length_b   1.000
_cell.length_c   1.000
_cell.angle_alpha   90.00
_cell.angle_beta   90.00
_cell.angle_gamma   90.00
#
_symmetry.space_group_name_H-M   'P 1'
#
loop_
_entity.id
_entity.type
_entity.pdbx_description
1 polymer ?
#
loop_
_entity_poly.entity_id
_entity_poly.type
_entity_poly.pdbx_seq_one_letter_code
_entity_poly.pdbx_strand_id
1 'polypeptide(L)'
;MPLKKLVLSSLSLLFLNQCTKEDELALPSCIEQKIEALKKEAVWNPPAKIYRYNYQNQYVYFFPQRCCDIPSELYTENCNLLCLPDGGLTGEGDGKCTDFFKTRTEPLLVWEDTRKE
;
A
#
# COMPACT_ATOMS: atom_id res chain seq x y z
N MET A 1 -29.02 -52.46 36.66
CA MET A 1 -28.49 -51.95 36.47
C MET A 1 -28.14 -51.08 35.66
N PRO A 2 -27.97 -50.46 35.52
CA PRO A 2 -27.59 -49.68 34.70
C PRO A 2 -26.90 -48.86 34.47
N LEU A 3 -26.56 -48.34 34.08
CA LEU A 3 -25.89 -47.65 33.65
C LEU A 3 -25.51 -46.75 33.10
N LYS A 4 -25.43 -46.22 32.89
CA LYS A 4 -25.08 -45.42 32.30
C LYS A 4 -24.40 -44.66 31.89
N LYS A 5 -24.14 -44.10 31.49
CA LYS A 5 -23.46 -43.44 30.97
C LYS A 5 -23.12 -42.46 30.56
N LEU A 6 -22.77 -41.83 30.37
CA LEU A 6 -22.39 -40.96 29.86
C LEU A 6 -21.79 -40.27 29.29
N VAL A 7 -21.59 -39.80 28.97
CA VAL A 7 -21.02 -39.13 28.24
C VAL A 7 -20.54 -38.19 27.99
N LEU A 8 -20.22 -37.56 27.76
CA LEU A 8 -19.71 -36.72 27.30
C LEU A 8 -19.24 -35.91 26.75
N SER A 9 -19.06 -35.30 26.49
CA SER A 9 -18.65 -34.57 25.85
C SER A 9 -18.11 -33.80 25.38
N SER A 10 -17.83 -33.39 25.09
CA SER A 10 -17.32 -32.74 24.41
C SER A 10 -16.83 -31.80 24.16
N LEU A 11 -16.50 -31.22 24.06
CA LEU A 11 -15.98 -30.39 23.66
C LEU A 11 -15.57 -29.60 22.93
N SER A 12 -15.42 -29.18 22.59
CA SER A 12 -15.15 -28.43 21.77
C SER A 12 -14.47 -27.55 21.60
N LEU A 13 -14.07 -27.07 21.40
CA LEU A 13 -13.35 -26.34 21.02
C LEU A 13 -13.04 -25.43 20.34
N LEU A 14 -12.95 -24.95 20.10
CA LEU A 14 -12.70 -24.07 19.43
C LEU A 14 -11.92 -23.29 19.10
N PHE A 15 -11.62 -22.84 18.69
CA PHE A 15 -10.83 -22.17 18.23
C PHE A 15 -10.67 -21.21 17.67
N LEU A 16 -10.45 -20.76 17.62
CA LEU A 16 -10.30 -19.87 17.21
C LEU A 16 -9.48 -19.31 16.68
N ASN A 17 -9.12 -19.12 16.07
CA ASN A 17 -8.36 -18.68 15.43
C ASN A 17 -8.34 -17.54 15.01
N GLN A 18 -8.13 -16.83 15.22
CA GLN A 18 -8.13 -15.77 14.96
C GLN A 18 -7.30 -15.20 14.40
N CYS A 19 -6.98 -15.10 13.72
CA CYS A 19 -6.27 -14.62 13.02
C CYS A 19 -5.92 -13.38 13.12
N THR A 20 -5.58 -13.07 13.69
CA THR A 20 -5.27 -11.92 13.94
C THR A 20 -4.23 -11.41 13.23
N LYS A 21 -3.97 -11.58 12.44
CA LYS A 21 -3.06 -11.24 11.80
C LYS A 21 -3.07 -10.08 11.36
N GLU A 22 -2.53 -9.48 11.43
CA GLU A 22 -2.40 -8.45 11.13
C GLU A 22 -2.50 -8.18 10.01
N ASP A 23 -3.02 -8.12 9.62
CA ASP A 23 -3.26 -7.66 8.61
C ASP A 23 -2.31 -7.24 7.79
N GLU A 24 -1.75 -7.96 7.29
CA GLU A 24 -1.09 -7.75 6.30
C GLU A 24 -1.83 -6.90 5.44
N LEU A 25 -1.43 -5.77 5.12
CA LEU A 25 -2.08 -4.87 4.21
C LEU A 25 -2.22 -5.53 2.85
N ALA A 26 -3.44 -5.72 2.42
CA ALA A 26 -3.69 -6.27 1.10
C ALA A 26 -3.63 -5.14 0.11
N LEU A 27 -2.61 -5.11 -0.74
CA LEU A 27 -2.49 -4.09 -1.77
C LEU A 27 -3.34 -4.45 -2.97
N PRO A 28 -3.86 -3.45 -3.69
CA PRO A 28 -4.52 -3.72 -4.96
C PRO A 28 -3.57 -4.44 -5.89
N SER A 29 -4.07 -5.40 -6.65
CA SER A 29 -3.21 -6.20 -7.51
C SER A 29 -2.42 -5.35 -8.51
N CYS A 30 -3.00 -4.27 -9.00
CA CYS A 30 -2.29 -3.43 -9.95
C CYS A 30 -1.11 -2.71 -9.30
N ILE A 31 -1.23 -2.36 -8.01
CA ILE A 31 -0.13 -1.73 -7.29
C ILE A 31 0.97 -2.78 -7.05
N GLU A 32 0.57 -4.01 -6.70
CA GLU A 32 1.54 -5.09 -6.55
C GLU A 32 2.30 -5.32 -7.85
N GLN A 33 1.61 -5.26 -8.98
CA GLN A 33 2.25 -5.44 -10.28
C GLN A 33 3.25 -4.32 -10.55
N LYS A 34 2.94 -3.10 -10.16
CA LYS A 34 3.88 -1.99 -10.31
C LYS A 34 5.12 -2.21 -9.45
N ILE A 35 4.94 -2.71 -8.24
CA ILE A 35 6.05 -3.01 -7.36
C ILE A 35 6.93 -4.11 -7.97
N GLU A 36 6.30 -5.16 -8.51
CA GLU A 36 7.06 -6.24 -9.12
C GLU A 36 7.85 -5.74 -10.33
N ALA A 37 7.29 -4.80 -11.08
CA ALA A 37 8.01 -4.20 -12.20
C ALA A 37 9.21 -3.39 -11.70
N LEU A 38 9.05 -2.66 -10.60
CA LEU A 38 10.16 -1.90 -10.03
C LEU A 38 11.30 -2.80 -9.58
N LYS A 39 10.97 -3.97 -9.06
CA LYS A 39 12.00 -4.91 -8.62
C LYS A 39 12.86 -5.42 -9.75
N LYS A 40 12.43 -5.24 -10.98
CA LYS A 40 13.19 -5.67 -12.16
C LYS A 40 14.06 -4.57 -12.71
N GLU A 41 13.91 -3.36 -12.22
CA GLU A 41 14.72 -2.23 -12.64
C GLU A 41 15.90 -2.04 -11.71
N ALA A 42 16.86 -1.26 -12.11
CA ALA A 42 17.92 -0.85 -11.20
C ALA A 42 17.29 -0.07 -10.06
N VAL A 43 17.92 -0.09 -8.90
CA VAL A 43 17.43 0.66 -7.76
C VAL A 43 17.39 2.14 -8.12
N TRP A 44 16.26 2.77 -7.82
CA TRP A 44 16.12 4.21 -8.09
C TRP A 44 17.02 5.03 -7.15
N ASN A 45 17.26 6.25 -7.52
CA ASN A 45 17.99 7.20 -6.67
C ASN A 45 17.11 8.44 -6.50
N PRO A 46 16.58 8.69 -5.30
CA PRO A 46 16.69 7.84 -4.11
C PRO A 46 15.87 6.56 -4.27
N PRO A 47 16.13 5.54 -3.44
CA PRO A 47 15.41 4.28 -3.54
C PRO A 47 13.91 4.48 -3.44
N ALA A 48 13.16 3.67 -4.19
CA ALA A 48 11.72 3.82 -4.27
C ALA A 48 11.04 3.55 -2.93
N LYS A 49 10.06 4.36 -2.62
CA LYS A 49 9.16 4.16 -1.49
C LYS A 49 7.78 4.45 -2.02
N ILE A 50 6.82 3.66 -1.60
CA ILE A 50 5.44 3.85 -2.04
C ILE A 50 4.59 4.00 -0.80
N TYR A 51 3.77 5.04 -0.79
CA TYR A 51 2.91 5.35 0.34
C TYR A 51 1.46 5.27 -0.07
N ARG A 52 0.61 4.90 0.88
CA ARG A 52 -0.82 5.02 0.71
C ARG A 52 -1.30 6.18 1.57
N TYR A 53 -2.22 6.96 1.05
CA TYR A 53 -2.88 8.03 1.80
C TYR A 53 -4.37 7.96 1.55
N ASN A 54 -5.14 8.62 2.40
CA ASN A 54 -6.53 8.93 2.08
C ASN A 54 -6.53 10.34 1.50
N TYR A 55 -7.13 10.49 0.35
CA TYR A 55 -7.19 11.77 -0.34
C TYR A 55 -8.53 11.83 -1.08
N GLN A 56 -9.31 12.86 -0.80
CA GLN A 56 -10.63 13.02 -1.40
C GLN A 56 -11.51 11.79 -1.19
N ASN A 57 -11.47 11.27 0.05
CA ASN A 57 -12.28 10.13 0.48
C ASN A 57 -11.99 8.84 -0.25
N GLN A 58 -10.79 8.68 -0.78
CA GLN A 58 -10.38 7.41 -1.37
C GLN A 58 -8.92 7.15 -1.04
N TYR A 59 -8.54 5.89 -1.04
CA TYR A 59 -7.14 5.54 -0.89
C TYR A 59 -6.42 5.79 -2.20
N VAL A 60 -5.27 6.40 -2.10
CA VAL A 60 -4.42 6.69 -3.25
C VAL A 60 -3.01 6.21 -2.95
N TYR A 61 -2.25 5.95 -3.98
CA TYR A 61 -0.90 5.41 -3.86
C TYR A 61 0.08 6.39 -4.47
N PHE A 62 1.00 6.85 -3.63
CA PHE A 62 1.92 7.92 -3.98
C PHE A 62 3.31 7.34 -4.23
N PHE A 63 3.82 7.60 -5.43
CA PHE A 63 5.16 7.19 -5.84
C PHE A 63 5.99 8.47 -5.91
N PRO A 64 6.87 8.72 -4.91
CA PRO A 64 7.63 9.96 -4.85
C PRO A 64 8.49 10.18 -6.07
N GLN A 65 8.81 11.44 -6.32
CA GLN A 65 9.69 11.79 -7.41
C GLN A 65 11.06 11.16 -7.22
N ARG A 66 11.78 11.04 -8.31
CA ARG A 66 13.13 10.49 -8.28
C ARG A 66 14.04 11.34 -9.14
N CYS A 67 15.30 10.99 -9.18
CA CYS A 67 16.29 11.80 -9.85
C CYS A 67 15.88 12.14 -11.28
N CYS A 68 16.51 13.15 -11.78
CA CYS A 68 16.53 13.45 -13.22
C CYS A 68 15.21 14.01 -13.69
N ASP A 69 14.57 14.76 -12.80
CA ASP A 69 13.33 15.48 -13.10
C ASP A 69 12.15 14.58 -13.44
N ILE A 70 12.14 13.38 -12.88
CA ILE A 70 10.99 12.51 -13.02
C ILE A 70 10.00 12.84 -11.92
N PRO A 71 8.79 13.28 -12.25
CA PRO A 71 7.84 13.73 -11.21
C PRO A 71 7.27 12.60 -10.40
N SER A 72 6.69 12.94 -9.25
CA SER A 72 5.94 11.97 -8.46
C SER A 72 4.66 11.60 -9.20
N GLU A 73 4.09 10.47 -8.80
CA GLU A 73 2.86 9.98 -9.42
C GLU A 73 1.88 9.59 -8.34
N LEU A 74 0.61 9.89 -8.56
CA LEU A 74 -0.45 9.54 -7.63
C LEU A 74 -1.50 8.72 -8.35
N TYR A 75 -1.73 7.51 -7.86
CA TYR A 75 -2.63 6.56 -8.51
C TYR A 75 -3.81 6.21 -7.62
N THR A 76 -4.94 5.91 -8.25
CA THR A 76 -6.08 5.32 -7.55
C THR A 76 -5.79 3.85 -7.28
N GLU A 77 -6.69 3.17 -6.57
CA GLU A 77 -6.57 1.73 -6.32
C GLU A 77 -6.59 0.90 -7.59
N ASN A 78 -7.13 1.44 -8.67
CA ASN A 78 -7.17 0.74 -9.94
C ASN A 78 -6.02 1.17 -10.85
N CYS A 79 -5.06 1.88 -10.27
CA CYS A 79 -3.88 2.36 -10.99
C CYS A 79 -4.20 3.33 -12.11
N ASN A 80 -5.28 4.08 -11.94
CA ASN A 80 -5.52 5.22 -12.82
C ASN A 80 -4.69 6.37 -12.28
N LEU A 81 -3.94 7.01 -13.15
CA LEU A 81 -3.11 8.13 -12.72
C LEU A 81 -4.02 9.33 -12.45
N LEU A 82 -4.03 9.79 -11.20
CA LEU A 82 -4.81 10.97 -10.84
C LEU A 82 -4.08 12.24 -11.23
N CYS A 83 -2.82 12.30 -10.93
CA CYS A 83 -2.03 13.51 -11.16
C CYS A 83 -0.56 13.24 -10.86
N LEU A 84 0.25 14.23 -11.19
CA LEU A 84 1.66 14.27 -10.83
C LEU A 84 1.78 15.39 -9.80
N PRO A 85 1.73 15.07 -8.50
CA PRO A 85 1.60 16.11 -7.46
C PRO A 85 2.77 17.08 -7.34
N ASP A 86 3.99 16.63 -7.63
CA ASP A 86 5.14 17.52 -7.59
C ASP A 86 6.27 16.93 -8.42
N GLY A 87 7.38 17.64 -8.44
CA GLY A 87 8.55 17.18 -9.16
C GLY A 87 8.50 17.58 -10.63
N GLY A 88 9.33 16.89 -11.42
CA GLY A 88 9.48 17.25 -12.84
C GLY A 88 10.34 18.49 -12.99
N LEU A 89 10.36 19.03 -14.19
CA LEU A 89 11.22 20.17 -14.49
C LEU A 89 10.90 21.41 -13.67
N THR A 90 9.61 21.64 -13.41
CA THR A 90 9.22 22.84 -12.67
C THR A 90 9.22 22.63 -11.16
N GLY A 91 9.21 21.36 -10.73
CA GLY A 91 9.06 21.03 -9.31
C GLY A 91 7.62 21.03 -8.86
N GLU A 92 6.69 21.42 -9.70
CA GLU A 92 5.28 21.55 -9.32
C GLU A 92 4.38 20.47 -9.90
N GLY A 93 4.96 19.47 -10.53
CA GLY A 93 4.18 18.41 -11.13
C GLY A 93 3.34 18.92 -12.30
N ASP A 94 2.12 18.39 -12.41
CA ASP A 94 1.23 18.79 -13.51
C ASP A 94 0.16 19.81 -13.11
N GLY A 95 0.19 20.25 -11.85
CA GLY A 95 -0.75 21.28 -11.39
C GLY A 95 -2.16 20.79 -11.12
N LYS A 96 -2.40 19.49 -11.19
CA LYS A 96 -3.77 18.97 -11.02
C LYS A 96 -4.16 18.67 -9.59
N CYS A 97 -3.21 18.35 -8.73
CA CYS A 97 -3.49 18.01 -7.34
C CYS A 97 -2.72 18.93 -6.42
N THR A 98 -2.96 20.23 -6.57
CA THR A 98 -2.16 21.23 -5.84
C THR A 98 -2.38 21.17 -4.34
N ASP A 99 -3.48 20.57 -3.91
CA ASP A 99 -3.81 20.46 -2.49
C ASP A 99 -3.42 19.12 -1.88
N PHE A 100 -2.85 18.21 -2.66
CA PHE A 100 -2.59 16.85 -2.16
C PHE A 100 -1.78 16.87 -0.87
N PHE A 101 -0.66 17.55 -0.85
CA PHE A 101 0.21 17.52 0.32
C PHE A 101 -0.40 18.19 1.54
N LYS A 102 -1.40 19.05 1.33
CA LYS A 102 -2.04 19.75 2.43
C LYS A 102 -3.22 18.97 3.00
N THR A 103 -3.90 18.19 2.18
CA THR A 103 -5.17 17.57 2.59
C THR A 103 -5.12 16.06 2.74
N ARG A 104 -4.03 15.42 2.31
CA ARG A 104 -3.90 13.98 2.47
C ARG A 104 -3.85 13.61 3.94
N THR A 105 -4.37 12.44 4.26
CA THR A 105 -4.37 11.92 5.63
C THR A 105 -4.00 10.44 5.62
N GLU A 106 -3.85 9.85 6.79
CA GLU A 106 -3.63 8.42 6.97
C GLU A 106 -2.41 7.87 6.22
N PRO A 107 -1.24 8.48 6.42
CA PRO A 107 -0.04 8.03 5.72
C PRO A 107 0.35 6.61 6.12
N LEU A 108 0.74 5.81 5.15
CA LEU A 108 1.20 4.46 5.41
C LEU A 108 2.24 4.09 4.36
N LEU A 109 3.44 3.72 4.80
CA LEU A 109 4.47 3.22 3.89
C LEU A 109 4.07 1.80 3.53
N VAL A 110 3.78 1.54 2.26
CA VAL A 110 3.32 0.22 1.83
C VAL A 110 4.44 -0.60 1.20
N TRP A 111 5.50 0.03 0.72
CA TRP A 111 6.65 -0.70 0.18
C TRP A 111 7.86 0.22 0.10
N GLU A 112 9.01 -0.37 0.31
CA GLU A 112 10.26 0.35 0.22
C GLU A 112 11.29 -0.55 -0.44
N ASP A 113 12.07 -0.01 -1.37
CA ASP A 113 13.12 -0.76 -2.04
C ASP A 113 14.35 -0.75 -1.14
N THR A 114 14.66 -1.90 -0.57
CA THR A 114 15.81 -2.01 0.35
C THR A 114 17.02 -2.66 -0.32
N ARG A 115 16.96 -2.89 -1.62
CA ARG A 115 18.09 -3.47 -2.32
C ARG A 115 19.26 -2.49 -2.34
N LYS A 116 20.45 -3.02 -2.33
CA LYS A 116 21.64 -2.19 -2.42
C LYS A 116 21.95 -1.93 -3.88
N GLU A 117 22.54 -0.76 -4.16
CA GLU A 117 22.95 -0.43 -5.51
C GLU A 117 24.15 -1.23 -5.93
#